data_884df584dbe29b7d8fb3f972beb7b4b6
#
_entry.id   884df584dbe29b7d8fb3f972beb7b4b6
#
_cell.length_a   1.000
_cell.length_b   1.000
_cell.length_c   1.000
_cell.angle_alpha   90.00
_cell.angle_beta   90.00
_cell.angle_gamma   90.00
#
_symmetry.space_group_name_H-M   'P 1'
#
loop_
_entity.id
_entity.type
_entity.pdbx_description
1 polymer ?
#
loop_
_entity_poly.entity_id
_entity_poly.type
_entity_poly.pdbx_seq_one_letter_code
_entity_poly.pdbx_strand_id
1 'polypeptide(L)'
;MLAIVLGSWGTLASADGSSYGGVTPGAENSDNLPPKAEEIPEGALMLTWPGFMMHKDGGSCFFVQTSRPVETAWKKSEGRFELVLRNTQVHLKNNFLPLETQFFDTPVTRATVQRKANKDVVMVFEMREDAMPTITQKKGKDGFNYVFVKFDSTAP
;
A
#
# COMPACT_ATOMS: atom_id res chain seq x y z
N MET A 1 -28.46 47.51 -12.55
CA MET A 1 -28.48 46.72 -11.29
C MET A 1 -27.79 45.41 -11.50
N LEU A 2 -26.67 45.27 -10.88
CA LEU A 2 -25.80 44.13 -11.03
C LEU A 2 -26.10 43.11 -9.93
N ALA A 3 -26.52 41.91 -10.30
CA ALA A 3 -26.63 40.82 -9.36
C ALA A 3 -25.36 40.00 -9.41
N ILE A 4 -24.57 40.07 -8.39
CA ILE A 4 -23.38 39.24 -8.21
C ILE A 4 -23.85 37.92 -7.61
N VAL A 5 -23.78 36.86 -8.39
CA VAL A 5 -23.94 35.51 -7.90
C VAL A 5 -22.58 35.05 -7.40
N LEU A 6 -22.42 35.05 -6.11
CA LEU A 6 -21.29 34.43 -5.48
C LEU A 6 -21.51 32.91 -5.48
N GLY A 7 -20.85 32.26 -6.39
CA GLY A 7 -20.76 30.81 -6.41
C GLY A 7 -20.05 30.31 -5.15
N SER A 8 -20.77 29.61 -4.34
CA SER A 8 -20.25 28.89 -3.20
C SER A 8 -19.34 27.76 -3.67
N TRP A 9 -18.08 27.89 -3.40
CA TRP A 9 -17.09 26.85 -3.61
C TRP A 9 -17.04 25.97 -2.37
N GLY A 10 -17.92 25.01 -2.32
CA GLY A 10 -17.85 23.99 -1.29
C GLY A 10 -17.09 22.79 -1.83
N THR A 11 -15.81 22.85 -1.86
CA THR A 11 -14.99 21.66 -2.02
C THR A 11 -14.36 21.31 -0.72
N LEU A 12 -14.96 20.42 -0.01
CA LEU A 12 -14.27 19.75 1.06
C LEU A 12 -14.31 18.27 0.76
N ALA A 13 -13.28 17.80 0.11
CA ALA A 13 -12.91 16.42 0.24
C ALA A 13 -12.68 16.18 1.72
N SER A 14 -13.56 15.45 2.34
CA SER A 14 -13.37 14.99 3.71
C SER A 14 -12.08 14.22 3.76
N ALA A 15 -11.07 14.78 4.37
CA ALA A 15 -9.93 14.00 4.76
C ALA A 15 -10.44 12.94 5.72
N ASP A 16 -10.53 11.74 5.22
CA ASP A 16 -10.83 10.56 5.98
C ASP A 16 -9.66 10.32 6.91
N GLY A 17 -9.57 10.94 8.03
CA GLY A 17 -8.53 10.92 9.08
C GLY A 17 -7.43 9.85 9.03
N SER A 18 -7.20 9.27 7.88
CA SER A 18 -6.12 8.34 7.60
C SER A 18 -4.94 9.10 7.01
N SER A 19 -3.79 9.03 7.67
CA SER A 19 -2.55 9.57 7.14
C SER A 19 -1.97 8.57 6.14
N TYR A 20 -1.89 8.96 4.89
CA TYR A 20 -1.35 8.14 3.81
C TYR A 20 0.15 8.37 3.68
N GLY A 21 0.95 7.32 3.95
CA GLY A 21 2.42 7.37 3.92
C GLY A 21 3.03 6.90 2.61
N GLY A 22 2.26 6.80 1.55
CA GLY A 22 2.73 6.43 0.22
C GLY A 22 2.81 7.61 -0.73
N VAL A 23 2.82 7.33 -2.02
CA VAL A 23 2.78 8.38 -3.05
C VAL A 23 1.45 9.13 -2.95
N THR A 24 1.53 10.44 -2.88
CA THR A 24 0.35 11.29 -2.74
C THR A 24 -0.55 11.15 -3.97
N PRO A 25 -1.83 10.80 -3.81
CA PRO A 25 -2.78 10.85 -4.92
C PRO A 25 -2.85 12.27 -5.48
N GLY A 26 -2.68 12.42 -6.78
CA GLY A 26 -2.65 13.74 -7.44
C GLY A 26 -1.28 14.23 -7.83
N ALA A 27 -0.24 13.41 -7.68
CA ALA A 27 1.04 13.71 -8.33
C ALA A 27 0.80 13.86 -9.84
N GLU A 28 1.19 15.01 -10.38
CA GLU A 28 0.87 15.42 -11.75
C GLU A 28 1.49 14.54 -12.84
N ASN A 29 2.31 13.56 -12.46
CA ASN A 29 2.97 12.67 -13.39
C ASN A 29 2.22 11.32 -13.44
N SER A 30 1.57 11.07 -14.56
CA SER A 30 0.82 9.83 -14.80
C SER A 30 1.66 8.56 -14.65
N ASP A 31 2.98 8.68 -14.85
CA ASP A 31 3.89 7.53 -14.74
C ASP A 31 4.07 7.05 -13.30
N ASN A 32 3.63 7.85 -12.32
CA ASN A 32 3.73 7.56 -10.90
C ASN A 32 2.40 7.12 -10.28
N LEU A 33 1.35 7.02 -11.06
CA LEU A 33 0.04 6.59 -10.60
C LEU A 33 -0.15 5.08 -10.79
N PRO A 34 -0.97 4.43 -9.96
CA PRO A 34 -1.31 3.05 -10.20
C PRO A 34 -2.02 2.93 -11.56
N PRO A 35 -1.72 1.87 -12.32
CA PRO A 35 -2.35 1.66 -13.61
C PRO A 35 -3.84 1.40 -13.43
N LYS A 36 -4.60 1.60 -14.48
CA LYS A 36 -5.98 1.10 -14.54
C LYS A 36 -5.96 -0.40 -14.83
N ALA A 37 -7.01 -1.10 -14.42
CA ALA A 37 -7.09 -2.55 -14.61
C ALA A 37 -6.96 -2.94 -16.09
N GLU A 38 -7.48 -2.12 -16.99
CA GLU A 38 -7.42 -2.36 -18.44
C GLU A 38 -6.00 -2.23 -19.03
N GLU A 39 -5.09 -1.57 -18.32
CA GLU A 39 -3.71 -1.36 -18.76
C GLU A 39 -2.80 -2.56 -18.43
N ILE A 40 -3.29 -3.49 -17.61
CA ILE A 40 -2.55 -4.69 -17.23
C ILE A 40 -2.81 -5.79 -18.25
N PRO A 41 -1.76 -6.44 -18.79
CA PRO A 41 -1.94 -7.57 -19.70
C PRO A 41 -2.80 -8.66 -19.09
N GLU A 42 -3.74 -9.18 -19.86
CA GLU A 42 -4.62 -10.26 -19.42
C GLU A 42 -3.79 -11.48 -18.95
N GLY A 43 -4.15 -12.01 -17.80
CA GLY A 43 -3.44 -13.15 -17.22
C GLY A 43 -2.15 -12.83 -16.48
N ALA A 44 -1.65 -11.59 -16.54
CA ALA A 44 -0.44 -11.21 -15.84
C ALA A 44 -0.70 -10.99 -14.35
N LEU A 45 0.15 -11.58 -13.50
CA LEU A 45 0.17 -11.32 -12.06
C LEU A 45 1.24 -10.28 -11.76
N MET A 46 0.79 -9.06 -11.47
CA MET A 46 1.67 -7.91 -11.25
C MET A 46 1.33 -7.23 -9.93
N LEU A 47 2.36 -6.87 -9.16
CA LEU A 47 2.25 -5.88 -8.10
C LEU A 47 2.21 -4.51 -8.77
N THR A 48 1.13 -3.77 -8.56
CA THR A 48 0.89 -2.49 -9.23
C THR A 48 1.05 -1.30 -8.30
N TRP A 49 0.86 -1.51 -6.99
CA TRP A 49 0.96 -0.41 -6.03
C TRP A 49 1.13 -0.90 -4.59
N PRO A 50 2.20 -0.52 -3.89
CA PRO A 50 2.30 -0.68 -2.43
C PRO A 50 1.84 0.59 -1.73
N GLY A 51 1.26 0.46 -0.56
CA GLY A 51 0.80 1.62 0.21
C GLY A 51 0.77 1.38 1.70
N PHE A 52 0.51 2.45 2.43
CA PHE A 52 0.46 2.47 3.89
C PHE A 52 -0.64 3.42 4.36
N MET A 53 -1.35 3.04 5.41
CA MET A 53 -2.33 3.90 6.06
C MET A 53 -2.38 3.65 7.56
N MET A 54 -2.61 4.71 8.32
CA MET A 54 -2.95 4.62 9.74
C MET A 54 -4.46 4.52 9.92
N HIS A 55 -4.90 3.66 10.80
CA HIS A 55 -6.30 3.56 11.19
C HIS A 55 -6.62 4.48 12.37
N LYS A 56 -7.88 4.87 12.49
CA LYS A 56 -8.36 5.73 13.58
C LYS A 56 -8.19 5.09 14.97
N ASP A 57 -8.16 3.77 15.04
CA ASP A 57 -7.93 3.01 16.27
C ASP A 57 -6.47 2.96 16.71
N GLY A 58 -5.57 3.61 15.97
CA GLY A 58 -4.12 3.58 16.19
C GLY A 58 -3.40 2.42 15.53
N GLY A 59 -4.11 1.50 14.90
CA GLY A 59 -3.50 0.44 14.10
C GLY A 59 -2.96 0.97 12.77
N SER A 60 -2.10 0.19 12.14
CA SER A 60 -1.51 0.51 10.85
C SER A 60 -1.75 -0.61 9.86
N CYS A 61 -1.82 -0.26 8.58
CA CYS A 61 -2.04 -1.22 7.51
C CYS A 61 -1.14 -0.91 6.33
N PHE A 62 -0.34 -1.88 5.96
CA PHE A 62 0.36 -1.89 4.68
C PHE A 62 -0.47 -2.69 3.69
N PHE A 63 -0.43 -2.32 2.44
CA PHE A 63 -1.11 -3.09 1.42
C PHE A 63 -0.29 -3.15 0.14
N VAL A 64 -0.52 -4.19 -0.63
CA VAL A 64 -0.07 -4.27 -2.02
C VAL A 64 -1.28 -4.51 -2.90
N GLN A 65 -1.39 -3.71 -3.94
CA GLN A 65 -2.35 -3.91 -4.99
C GLN A 65 -1.75 -4.83 -6.04
N THR A 66 -2.44 -5.89 -6.39
CA THR A 66 -2.03 -6.83 -7.42
C THR A 66 -3.12 -6.96 -8.48
N SER A 67 -2.72 -7.34 -9.68
CA SER A 67 -3.66 -7.50 -10.80
C SER A 67 -4.57 -8.73 -10.66
N ARG A 68 -4.14 -9.71 -9.85
CA ARG A 68 -4.84 -10.98 -9.63
C ARG A 68 -4.60 -11.46 -8.21
N PRO A 69 -5.42 -12.40 -7.70
CA PRO A 69 -5.10 -13.08 -6.45
C PRO A 69 -3.70 -13.71 -6.49
N VAL A 70 -2.98 -13.63 -5.40
CA VAL A 70 -1.59 -14.06 -5.30
C VAL A 70 -1.42 -15.05 -4.15
N GLU A 71 -0.62 -16.08 -4.37
CA GLU A 71 -0.19 -16.98 -3.31
C GLU A 71 0.83 -16.27 -2.44
N THR A 72 0.60 -16.25 -1.13
CA THR A 72 1.46 -15.57 -0.17
C THR A 72 2.09 -16.54 0.82
N ALA A 73 3.27 -16.18 1.28
CA ALA A 73 3.93 -16.80 2.41
C ALA A 73 4.59 -15.69 3.23
N TRP A 74 5.08 -16.00 4.42
CA TRP A 74 5.77 -15.02 5.23
C TRP A 74 6.92 -15.65 6.00
N LYS A 75 7.89 -14.81 6.33
CA LYS A 75 9.00 -15.14 7.22
C LYS A 75 9.15 -14.08 8.27
N LYS A 76 9.43 -14.49 9.49
CA LYS A 76 9.71 -13.58 10.60
C LYS A 76 11.09 -13.89 11.16
N SER A 77 11.87 -12.84 11.33
CA SER A 77 13.16 -12.89 12.02
C SER A 77 13.29 -11.67 12.93
N GLU A 78 14.37 -11.58 13.70
CA GLU A 78 14.60 -10.45 14.59
C GLU A 78 14.70 -9.16 13.81
N GLY A 79 13.84 -8.18 14.15
CA GLY A 79 13.81 -6.87 13.49
C GLY A 79 13.31 -6.87 12.05
N ARG A 80 12.75 -7.98 11.58
CA ARG A 80 12.36 -8.11 10.18
C ARG A 80 11.16 -9.04 9.98
N PHE A 81 10.21 -8.59 9.18
CA PHE A 81 9.11 -9.40 8.69
C PHE A 81 9.11 -9.36 7.16
N GLU A 82 8.88 -10.47 6.50
CA GLU A 82 8.84 -10.56 5.05
C GLU A 82 7.53 -11.18 4.60
N LEU A 83 6.83 -10.49 3.72
CA LEU A 83 5.67 -11.03 2.99
C LEU A 83 6.14 -11.46 1.60
N VAL A 84 6.02 -12.73 1.30
CA VAL A 84 6.40 -13.30 0.00
C VAL A 84 5.17 -13.36 -0.90
N LEU A 85 5.28 -12.77 -2.08
CA LEU A 85 4.29 -12.85 -3.16
C LEU A 85 4.84 -13.77 -4.25
N ARG A 86 4.22 -14.93 -4.42
CA ARG A 86 4.71 -15.96 -5.33
C ARG A 86 4.50 -15.56 -6.78
N ASN A 87 5.50 -15.82 -7.62
CA ASN A 87 5.44 -15.70 -9.08
C ASN A 87 4.83 -14.36 -9.55
N THR A 88 5.31 -13.26 -8.95
CA THR A 88 4.76 -11.92 -9.16
C THR A 88 5.77 -11.03 -9.87
N GLN A 89 5.30 -10.21 -10.79
CA GLN A 89 6.08 -9.16 -11.42
C GLN A 89 5.76 -7.80 -10.78
N VAL A 90 6.67 -6.85 -10.91
CA VAL A 90 6.44 -5.47 -10.44
C VAL A 90 6.20 -4.58 -11.66
N HIS A 91 5.10 -3.84 -11.65
CA HIS A 91 4.68 -3.06 -12.81
C HIS A 91 5.57 -1.84 -13.07
N LEU A 92 5.83 -1.03 -12.04
CA LEU A 92 6.61 0.20 -12.16
C LEU A 92 7.83 0.18 -11.24
N LYS A 93 8.91 0.83 -11.70
CA LYS A 93 10.13 0.99 -10.88
C LYS A 93 9.86 1.72 -9.57
N ASN A 94 8.93 2.66 -9.55
CA ASN A 94 8.55 3.39 -8.35
C ASN A 94 8.01 2.49 -7.24
N ASN A 95 7.49 1.33 -7.57
CA ASN A 95 7.00 0.37 -6.60
C ASN A 95 8.11 -0.24 -5.74
N PHE A 96 9.37 -0.06 -6.13
CA PHE A 96 10.53 -0.44 -5.31
C PHE A 96 10.99 0.64 -4.35
N LEU A 97 10.42 1.84 -4.42
CA LEU A 97 10.74 2.90 -3.47
C LEU A 97 10.22 2.54 -2.08
N PRO A 98 11.03 2.79 -1.03
CA PRO A 98 10.62 2.43 0.32
C PRO A 98 9.45 3.29 0.80
N LEU A 99 8.57 2.67 1.57
CA LEU A 99 7.57 3.35 2.37
C LEU A 99 8.21 3.67 3.72
N GLU A 100 8.51 4.95 3.95
CA GLU A 100 9.14 5.42 5.18
C GLU A 100 8.07 5.68 6.24
N THR A 101 8.03 4.86 7.26
CA THR A 101 6.99 4.92 8.30
C THR A 101 7.54 5.19 9.69
N GLN A 102 8.81 5.53 9.81
CA GLN A 102 9.49 5.75 11.08
C GLN A 102 8.87 6.86 11.94
N PHE A 103 8.17 7.81 11.33
CA PHE A 103 7.51 8.93 12.03
C PHE A 103 6.06 8.64 12.39
N PHE A 104 5.54 7.48 12.04
CA PHE A 104 4.19 7.05 12.38
C PHE A 104 4.22 6.10 13.57
N ASP A 105 3.11 6.04 14.29
CA ASP A 105 2.93 5.13 15.43
C ASP A 105 2.60 3.72 14.93
N THR A 106 3.61 3.06 14.40
CA THR A 106 3.54 1.71 13.87
C THR A 106 4.79 0.93 14.28
N PRO A 107 4.72 -0.39 14.46
CA PRO A 107 5.92 -1.20 14.73
C PRO A 107 6.89 -1.28 13.55
N VAL A 108 6.52 -0.74 12.39
CA VAL A 108 7.34 -0.79 11.17
C VAL A 108 8.01 0.57 10.94
N THR A 109 9.33 0.57 10.71
CA THR A 109 10.08 1.78 10.36
C THR A 109 10.16 2.02 8.87
N ARG A 110 10.19 0.93 8.09
CA ARG A 110 10.31 0.99 6.63
C ARG A 110 9.76 -0.29 6.02
N ALA A 111 9.09 -0.16 4.88
CA ALA A 111 8.69 -1.29 4.06
C ALA A 111 9.20 -1.11 2.64
N THR A 112 9.78 -2.15 2.06
CA THR A 112 10.39 -2.11 0.73
C THR A 112 10.02 -3.35 -0.06
N VAL A 113 9.67 -3.15 -1.32
CA VAL A 113 9.42 -4.24 -2.28
C VAL A 113 10.72 -4.63 -2.94
N GLN A 114 11.03 -5.92 -2.98
CA GLN A 114 12.24 -6.48 -3.57
C GLN A 114 11.91 -7.68 -4.47
N ARG A 115 12.63 -7.80 -5.58
CA ARG A 115 12.58 -9.00 -6.42
C ARG A 115 13.52 -10.06 -5.86
N LYS A 116 13.11 -11.32 -5.98
CA LYS A 116 13.96 -12.48 -5.71
C LYS A 116 14.28 -13.22 -7.01
N ALA A 117 15.37 -13.99 -7.00
CA ALA A 117 15.86 -14.69 -8.19
C ALA A 117 14.87 -15.76 -8.72
N ASN A 118 13.99 -16.27 -7.89
CA ASN A 118 13.01 -17.32 -8.22
C ASN A 118 11.67 -16.78 -8.75
N LYS A 119 11.64 -15.52 -9.24
CA LYS A 119 10.43 -14.82 -9.70
C LYS A 119 9.43 -14.46 -8.59
N ASP A 120 9.80 -14.59 -7.33
CA ASP A 120 9.00 -14.10 -6.21
C ASP A 120 9.32 -12.61 -5.96
N VAL A 121 8.33 -11.92 -5.42
CA VAL A 121 8.48 -10.57 -4.90
C VAL A 121 8.31 -10.63 -3.40
N VAL A 122 9.14 -9.91 -2.67
CA VAL A 122 9.08 -9.86 -1.22
C VAL A 122 8.89 -8.43 -0.77
N MET A 123 7.89 -8.20 0.07
CA MET A 123 7.77 -6.94 0.80
C MET A 123 8.43 -7.11 2.16
N VAL A 124 9.49 -6.34 2.37
CA VAL A 124 10.33 -6.42 3.56
C VAL A 124 9.93 -5.30 4.52
N PHE A 125 9.56 -5.68 5.73
CA PHE A 125 9.23 -4.75 6.81
C PHE A 125 10.37 -4.73 7.83
N GLU A 126 11.01 -3.59 7.99
CA GLU A 126 11.98 -3.34 9.05
C GLU A 126 11.22 -2.95 10.31
N MET A 127 11.39 -3.73 11.38
CA MET A 127 10.58 -3.64 12.60
C MET A 127 11.37 -2.96 13.72
N ARG A 128 10.76 -1.98 14.39
CA ARG A 128 11.28 -1.40 15.64
C ARG A 128 10.81 -2.17 16.88
N GLU A 129 9.72 -2.91 16.74
CA GLU A 129 9.12 -3.71 17.79
C GLU A 129 8.78 -5.10 17.26
N ASP A 130 8.78 -6.08 18.13
CA ASP A 130 8.31 -7.42 17.78
C ASP A 130 6.79 -7.42 17.70
N ALA A 131 6.26 -7.59 16.50
CA ALA A 131 4.84 -7.64 16.27
C ALA A 131 4.53 -8.62 15.15
N MET A 132 3.40 -9.30 15.25
CA MET A 132 2.90 -10.20 14.23
C MET A 132 1.68 -9.58 13.56
N PRO A 133 1.72 -9.31 12.25
CA PRO A 133 0.57 -8.75 11.55
C PRO A 133 -0.49 -9.80 11.26
N THR A 134 -1.70 -9.31 10.98
CA THR A 134 -2.76 -10.09 10.36
C THR A 134 -2.69 -9.85 8.85
N ILE A 135 -2.57 -10.94 8.08
CA ILE A 135 -2.49 -10.89 6.63
C ILE A 135 -3.82 -11.34 6.05
N THR A 136 -4.44 -10.49 5.24
CA THR A 136 -5.69 -10.79 4.56
C THR A 136 -5.58 -10.46 3.08
N GLN A 137 -6.40 -11.08 2.27
CA GLN A 137 -6.45 -10.82 0.84
C GLN A 137 -7.89 -10.63 0.40
N LYS A 138 -8.15 -9.60 -0.39
CA LYS A 138 -9.50 -9.21 -0.78
C LYS A 138 -9.51 -8.59 -2.18
N LYS A 139 -10.54 -8.92 -2.96
CA LYS A 139 -10.78 -8.25 -4.24
C LYS A 139 -11.45 -6.89 -4.01
N GLY A 140 -10.87 -5.84 -4.58
CA GLY A 140 -11.44 -4.50 -4.54
C GLY A 140 -12.52 -4.28 -5.60
N LYS A 141 -13.29 -3.20 -5.41
CA LYS A 141 -14.33 -2.78 -6.37
C LYS A 141 -13.75 -2.26 -7.69
N ASP A 142 -12.47 -1.87 -7.67
CA ASP A 142 -11.71 -1.39 -8.83
C ASP A 142 -11.22 -2.51 -9.76
N GLY A 143 -11.51 -3.77 -9.42
CA GLY A 143 -11.08 -4.94 -10.17
C GLY A 143 -9.70 -5.48 -9.78
N PHE A 144 -8.98 -4.77 -8.91
CA PHE A 144 -7.70 -5.23 -8.39
C PHE A 144 -7.88 -6.11 -7.16
N ASN A 145 -6.84 -6.88 -6.88
CA ASN A 145 -6.72 -7.66 -5.66
C ASN A 145 -5.82 -6.92 -4.68
N TYR A 146 -6.13 -6.99 -3.39
CA TYR A 146 -5.36 -6.35 -2.33
C TYR A 146 -4.92 -7.37 -1.30
N VAL A 147 -3.64 -7.33 -0.97
CA VAL A 147 -3.09 -8.05 0.18
C VAL A 147 -2.84 -7.02 1.27
N PHE A 148 -3.49 -7.18 2.41
CA PHE A 148 -3.37 -6.30 3.56
C PHE A 148 -2.49 -6.94 4.63
N VAL A 149 -1.57 -6.16 5.17
CA VAL A 149 -0.72 -6.52 6.31
C VAL A 149 -1.05 -5.53 7.43
N LYS A 150 -1.88 -5.96 8.36
CA LYS A 150 -2.39 -5.09 9.43
C LYS A 150 -1.64 -5.36 10.73
N PHE A 151 -1.13 -4.31 11.33
CA PHE A 151 -0.58 -4.31 12.67
C PHE A 151 -1.56 -3.62 13.62
N ASP A 152 -1.85 -4.27 14.75
CA ASP A 152 -2.72 -3.70 15.75
C ASP A 152 -2.04 -2.49 16.44
N SER A 153 -2.87 -1.64 17.06
CA SER A 153 -2.38 -0.52 17.84
C SER A 153 -1.48 -1.02 18.97
N THR A 154 -0.32 -0.37 19.14
CA THR A 154 0.59 -0.62 20.27
C THR A 154 0.22 0.20 21.51
N ALA A 155 -0.73 1.13 21.37
CA ALA A 155 -1.20 1.92 22.50
C ALA A 155 -1.99 1.05 23.49
N PRO A 156 -1.76 1.22 24.84
CA PRO A 156 -2.53 0.50 25.84
C PRO A 156 -3.99 0.95 25.89
#